data_4f6bc70a29a0c666355693bdcdde5f46
#
_entry.id   4f6bc70a29a0c666355693bdcdde5f46
#
_cell.length_a   1.000
_cell.length_b   1.000
_cell.length_c   1.000
_cell.angle_alpha   90.00
_cell.angle_beta   90.00
_cell.angle_gamma   90.00
#
_symmetry.space_group_name_H-M   'P 1'
#
loop_
_entity.id
_entity.type
_entity.pdbx_description
1 polymer ?
#
loop_
_entity_poly.entity_id
_entity_poly.type
_entity_poly.pdbx_seq_one_letter_code
_entity_poly.pdbx_strand_id
1 'polypeptide(L)'
;MLMLTSGYVAAGELLRMTTPRPGIPTGPRMETPIRDVLRPQKPSAVVEIERLAGALKGGSDGVRKITVIGAHQDESIPLTALILARVLSQDSKVVLIDLAMASSVLSAVSTDPGAPGLTELMQGAASFGDIITKDRLSGVHIVGAGRDASQRQLLQLPRINLAIDALSRAYDYVVLDAGTASDLPASVIAAQAHAVIIPDPTITADAREVMKNQLLASGFTGVSILTLAPTAMDLAIPGERVAAA
;
A
#
# COMPACT_ATOMS: atom_id res chain seq x y z
N MET A 1 -12.03 -77.81 -41.34
CA MET A 1 -10.82 -78.48 -41.83
C MET A 1 -9.70 -78.04 -40.94
N LEU A 2 -9.39 -78.89 -40.02
CA LEU A 2 -8.07 -79.39 -39.61
C LEU A 2 -7.06 -78.33 -39.18
N MET A 3 -6.55 -78.40 -38.06
CA MET A 3 -5.82 -79.25 -37.13
C MET A 3 -4.80 -78.38 -36.45
N LEU A 4 -4.72 -78.34 -35.11
CA LEU A 4 -3.81 -79.05 -34.22
C LEU A 4 -2.31 -78.76 -34.55
N THR A 5 -1.52 -78.32 -33.58
CA THR A 5 -0.89 -79.00 -32.47
C THR A 5 -0.05 -77.98 -31.69
N SER A 6 -0.12 -77.86 -30.39
CA SER A 6 0.56 -78.64 -29.34
C SER A 6 2.10 -78.68 -29.41
N GLY A 7 2.77 -78.25 -28.36
CA GLY A 7 4.18 -78.56 -28.12
C GLY A 7 4.83 -77.55 -27.13
N TYR A 8 4.75 -77.84 -25.86
CA TYR A 8 5.70 -78.38 -24.89
C TYR A 8 6.93 -77.49 -24.54
N VAL A 9 6.88 -77.02 -23.34
CA VAL A 9 7.85 -77.10 -22.25
C VAL A 9 9.34 -77.35 -22.61
N ALA A 10 10.20 -76.43 -22.15
CA ALA A 10 11.45 -76.86 -21.55
C ALA A 10 11.96 -75.75 -20.60
N ALA A 11 12.17 -76.17 -19.36
CA ALA A 11 12.83 -75.46 -18.31
C ALA A 11 14.31 -75.22 -18.66
N GLY A 12 14.82 -74.09 -18.30
CA GLY A 12 16.26 -73.73 -18.34
C GLY A 12 16.58 -72.75 -17.23
N GLU A 13 16.84 -73.30 -16.05
CA GLU A 13 17.63 -72.62 -15.03
C GLU A 13 18.96 -72.23 -15.62
N LEU A 14 19.31 -70.94 -15.56
CA LEU A 14 20.71 -70.60 -15.64
C LEU A 14 21.02 -69.28 -14.88
N LEU A 15 21.76 -69.45 -13.87
CA LEU A 15 22.72 -68.58 -13.21
C LEU A 15 22.24 -67.13 -12.82
N ARG A 16 22.00 -67.02 -11.54
CA ARG A 16 22.20 -65.80 -10.78
C ARG A 16 23.65 -65.37 -10.86
N MET A 17 23.98 -64.43 -11.69
CA MET A 17 25.16 -63.60 -11.52
C MET A 17 24.73 -62.35 -10.73
N THR A 18 24.98 -62.38 -9.46
CA THR A 18 24.93 -61.18 -8.59
C THR A 18 26.10 -60.29 -8.98
N THR A 19 25.85 -59.27 -9.78
CA THR A 19 26.73 -58.14 -9.93
C THR A 19 26.51 -57.19 -8.75
N PRO A 20 27.54 -56.78 -8.00
CA PRO A 20 27.35 -55.80 -6.96
C PRO A 20 27.01 -54.45 -7.61
N ARG A 21 25.86 -53.86 -7.25
CA ARG A 21 25.53 -52.49 -7.55
C ARG A 21 26.57 -51.59 -6.92
N PRO A 22 27.16 -50.61 -7.67
CA PRO A 22 27.99 -49.60 -7.06
C PRO A 22 27.18 -48.80 -6.07
N GLY A 23 27.63 -48.73 -4.84
CA GLY A 23 27.01 -47.94 -3.77
C GLY A 23 26.98 -46.47 -4.17
N ILE A 24 25.80 -45.88 -4.12
CA ILE A 24 25.60 -44.43 -4.21
C ILE A 24 26.26 -43.86 -2.97
N PRO A 25 27.25 -42.93 -3.09
CA PRO A 25 27.81 -42.28 -1.93
C PRO A 25 26.73 -41.47 -1.22
N THR A 26 26.37 -41.85 -0.03
CA THR A 26 25.59 -41.05 0.91
C THR A 26 26.50 -39.93 1.42
N GLY A 27 26.64 -38.88 0.60
CA GLY A 27 27.13 -37.60 1.08
C GLY A 27 26.12 -36.99 2.08
N PRO A 28 26.55 -36.13 3.00
CA PRO A 28 25.66 -35.55 3.96
C PRO A 28 24.56 -34.79 3.21
N ARG A 29 23.32 -35.25 3.37
CA ARG A 29 22.12 -34.59 2.88
C ARG A 29 22.03 -33.25 3.61
N MET A 30 22.50 -32.20 2.98
CA MET A 30 22.15 -30.86 3.42
C MET A 30 20.62 -30.72 3.26
N GLU A 31 19.93 -31.03 4.34
CA GLU A 31 18.54 -30.63 4.50
C GLU A 31 18.53 -29.11 4.68
N THR A 32 18.59 -28.39 3.58
CA THR A 32 18.18 -27.00 3.57
C THR A 32 16.70 -27.01 3.94
N PRO A 33 16.29 -26.41 5.06
CA PRO A 33 14.89 -26.46 5.44
C PRO A 33 14.10 -25.69 4.39
N ILE A 34 13.35 -26.43 3.56
CA ILE A 34 12.43 -25.90 2.53
C ILE A 34 11.38 -24.96 3.15
N ARG A 35 11.30 -24.88 4.47
CA ARG A 35 10.37 -24.00 5.19
C ARG A 35 10.66 -22.51 5.07
N ASP A 36 11.90 -22.08 4.78
CA ASP A 36 12.21 -20.65 4.64
C ASP A 36 11.97 -20.10 3.22
N VAL A 37 11.78 -20.96 2.23
CA VAL A 37 11.53 -20.54 0.83
C VAL A 37 10.06 -20.15 0.59
N LEU A 38 9.15 -20.48 1.51
CA LEU A 38 7.70 -20.26 1.38
C LEU A 38 7.14 -19.19 2.33
N ARG A 39 7.97 -18.39 2.99
CA ARG A 39 7.47 -17.15 3.60
C ARG A 39 7.17 -16.18 2.46
N PRO A 40 5.90 -15.75 2.29
CA PRO A 40 5.62 -14.66 1.36
C PRO A 40 6.48 -13.47 1.81
N GLN A 41 7.49 -13.15 1.00
CA GLN A 41 8.28 -11.95 1.25
C GLN A 41 7.32 -10.78 1.01
N LYS A 42 7.15 -9.93 2.03
CA LYS A 42 6.42 -8.67 1.86
C LYS A 42 7.04 -7.91 0.70
N PRO A 43 6.23 -7.33 -0.19
CA PRO A 43 6.72 -6.44 -1.23
C PRO A 43 7.65 -5.39 -0.62
N SER A 44 8.70 -5.05 -1.31
CA SER A 44 9.73 -4.13 -0.78
C SER A 44 9.18 -2.73 -0.51
N ALA A 45 8.20 -2.27 -1.28
CA ALA A 45 7.48 -1.00 -1.04
C ALA A 45 6.74 -1.00 0.30
N VAL A 46 6.06 -2.09 0.65
CA VAL A 46 5.35 -2.20 1.95
C VAL A 46 6.32 -2.17 3.12
N VAL A 47 7.46 -2.86 3.01
CA VAL A 47 8.50 -2.85 4.06
C VAL A 47 9.09 -1.45 4.24
N GLU A 48 9.28 -0.72 3.15
CA GLU A 48 9.76 0.67 3.22
C GLU A 48 8.74 1.58 3.91
N ILE A 49 7.45 1.46 3.58
CA ILE A 49 6.37 2.21 4.22
C ILE A 49 6.24 1.85 5.71
N GLU A 50 6.37 0.57 6.08
CA GLU A 50 6.38 0.14 7.49
C GLU A 50 7.54 0.78 8.28
N ARG A 51 8.74 0.83 7.68
CA ARG A 51 9.90 1.50 8.30
C ARG A 51 9.66 2.99 8.47
N LEU A 52 9.10 3.64 7.44
CA LEU A 52 8.73 5.05 7.48
C LEU A 52 7.70 5.31 8.59
N ALA A 53 6.65 4.51 8.68
CA ALA A 53 5.65 4.64 9.73
C ALA A 53 6.28 4.52 11.14
N GLY A 54 7.22 3.58 11.33
CA GLY A 54 7.97 3.43 12.57
C GLY A 54 8.81 4.67 12.90
N ALA A 55 9.47 5.27 11.91
CA ALA A 55 10.24 6.50 12.09
C ALA A 55 9.34 7.71 12.44
N LEU A 56 8.17 7.82 11.82
CA LEU A 56 7.20 8.89 12.11
C LEU A 56 6.59 8.77 13.51
N LYS A 57 6.37 7.54 14.01
CA LYS A 57 5.90 7.30 15.38
C LYS A 57 6.97 7.60 16.44
N GLY A 58 8.23 7.30 16.14
CA GLY A 58 9.37 7.48 17.08
C GLY A 58 9.97 8.87 17.08
N GLY A 59 9.55 9.76 16.18
CA GLY A 59 10.10 11.12 16.08
C GLY A 59 9.69 11.99 17.27
N SER A 60 10.65 12.77 17.80
CA SER A 60 10.45 13.71 18.92
C SER A 60 9.48 14.86 18.57
N ASP A 61 9.25 15.10 17.29
CA ASP A 61 8.54 16.29 16.79
C ASP A 61 7.02 16.13 16.71
N GLY A 62 6.47 14.99 17.17
CA GLY A 62 5.03 14.76 17.23
C GLY A 62 4.31 14.94 15.90
N VAL A 63 4.90 14.41 14.80
CA VAL A 63 4.28 14.47 13.46
C VAL A 63 2.89 13.87 13.51
N ARG A 64 1.86 14.68 13.33
CA ARG A 64 0.47 14.25 13.30
C ARG A 64 -0.15 14.32 11.91
N LYS A 65 0.39 15.15 11.03
CA LYS A 65 -0.08 15.34 9.67
C LYS A 65 0.97 14.84 8.69
N ILE A 66 0.56 13.98 7.76
CA ILE A 66 1.42 13.37 6.75
C ILE A 66 0.77 13.61 5.41
N THR A 67 1.51 14.20 4.48
CA THR A 67 1.02 14.47 3.12
C THR A 67 1.75 13.60 2.13
N VAL A 68 1.02 12.77 1.40
CA VAL A 68 1.55 11.92 0.34
C VAL A 68 1.40 12.64 -1.00
N ILE A 69 2.51 12.75 -1.74
CA ILE A 69 2.62 13.55 -2.96
C ILE A 69 3.33 12.72 -4.03
N GLY A 70 2.83 12.73 -5.25
CA GLY A 70 3.49 12.18 -6.44
C GLY A 70 3.90 13.25 -7.44
N ALA A 71 4.85 12.93 -8.30
CA ALA A 71 5.22 13.80 -9.42
C ALA A 71 4.17 13.78 -10.53
N HIS A 72 3.53 12.64 -10.73
CA HIS A 72 2.46 12.41 -11.70
C HIS A 72 1.24 11.80 -11.03
N GLN A 73 0.07 12.05 -11.60
CA GLN A 73 -1.18 11.46 -11.10
C GLN A 73 -1.21 9.97 -11.47
N ASP A 74 -1.08 9.12 -10.48
CA ASP A 74 -1.21 7.68 -10.63
C ASP A 74 -1.76 7.01 -9.36
N GLU A 75 -2.08 5.70 -9.45
CA GLU A 75 -2.66 4.95 -8.34
C GLU A 75 -1.68 4.68 -7.20
N SER A 76 -0.39 4.87 -7.39
CA SER A 76 0.60 4.63 -6.33
C SER A 76 0.48 5.63 -5.19
N ILE A 77 -0.04 6.84 -5.46
CA ILE A 77 -0.21 7.88 -4.44
C ILE A 77 -1.26 7.46 -3.41
N PRO A 78 -2.53 7.22 -3.78
CA PRO A 78 -3.54 6.77 -2.84
C PRO A 78 -3.22 5.40 -2.22
N LEU A 79 -2.53 4.50 -2.95
CA LEU A 79 -2.05 3.23 -2.41
C LEU A 79 -1.04 3.44 -1.29
N THR A 80 -0.06 4.31 -1.48
CA THR A 80 0.92 4.66 -0.44
C THR A 80 0.23 5.27 0.78
N ALA A 81 -0.68 6.22 0.56
CA ALA A 81 -1.41 6.87 1.62
C ALA A 81 -2.24 5.86 2.44
N LEU A 82 -2.91 4.93 1.75
CA LEU A 82 -3.71 3.88 2.38
C LEU A 82 -2.85 2.88 3.16
N ILE A 83 -1.75 2.37 2.57
CA ILE A 83 -0.86 1.42 3.26
C ILE A 83 -0.25 2.08 4.49
N LEU A 84 0.24 3.32 4.37
CA LEU A 84 0.79 4.07 5.49
C LEU A 84 -0.26 4.27 6.59
N ALA A 85 -1.48 4.68 6.23
CA ALA A 85 -2.58 4.86 7.18
C ALA A 85 -2.93 3.54 7.89
N ARG A 86 -2.96 2.42 7.16
CA ARG A 86 -3.21 1.08 7.76
C ARG A 86 -2.13 0.68 8.74
N VAL A 87 -0.86 0.91 8.43
CA VAL A 87 0.26 0.62 9.33
C VAL A 87 0.19 1.49 10.59
N LEU A 88 -0.10 2.77 10.44
CA LEU A 88 -0.27 3.67 11.58
C LEU A 88 -1.49 3.29 12.43
N SER A 89 -2.57 2.80 11.82
CA SER A 89 -3.82 2.47 12.50
C SER A 89 -3.78 1.22 13.38
N GLN A 90 -2.66 0.48 13.36
CA GLN A 90 -2.50 -0.71 14.21
C GLN A 90 -2.55 -0.38 15.71
N ASP A 91 -2.14 0.83 16.10
CA ASP A 91 -2.03 1.29 17.48
C ASP A 91 -2.46 2.75 17.70
N SER A 92 -3.00 3.41 16.67
CA SER A 92 -3.33 4.82 16.67
C SER A 92 -4.64 5.09 15.94
N LYS A 93 -5.31 6.18 16.27
CA LYS A 93 -6.49 6.66 15.52
C LYS A 93 -6.04 7.42 14.29
N VAL A 94 -6.37 6.91 13.11
CA VAL A 94 -5.92 7.48 11.83
C VAL A 94 -7.11 7.86 10.96
N VAL A 95 -7.03 9.05 10.34
CA VAL A 95 -7.92 9.44 9.26
C VAL A 95 -7.12 9.69 7.99
N LEU A 96 -7.61 9.14 6.89
CA LEU A 96 -7.09 9.34 5.52
C LEU A 96 -8.05 10.23 4.74
N ILE A 97 -7.54 11.31 4.16
CA ILE A 97 -8.33 12.33 3.47
C ILE A 97 -7.93 12.39 1.99
N ASP A 98 -8.91 12.24 1.10
CA ASP A 98 -8.74 12.36 -0.35
C ASP A 98 -8.79 13.82 -0.78
N LEU A 99 -7.63 14.47 -0.92
CA LEU A 99 -7.50 15.80 -1.51
C LEU A 99 -7.21 15.75 -3.01
N ALA A 100 -6.86 14.58 -3.54
CA ALA A 100 -6.68 14.38 -4.98
C ALA A 100 -8.02 14.43 -5.74
N MET A 101 -9.14 14.21 -5.03
CA MET A 101 -10.51 14.30 -5.55
C MET A 101 -10.84 13.30 -6.69
N ALA A 102 -10.06 12.24 -6.82
CA ALA A 102 -10.21 11.29 -7.92
C ALA A 102 -9.82 9.85 -7.55
N SER A 103 -9.69 9.53 -6.26
CA SER A 103 -9.18 8.22 -5.84
C SER A 103 -10.24 7.12 -5.96
N SER A 104 -10.17 6.35 -7.05
CA SER A 104 -10.90 5.09 -7.20
C SER A 104 -10.49 4.06 -6.13
N VAL A 105 -9.24 4.09 -5.70
CA VAL A 105 -8.67 3.22 -4.66
C VAL A 105 -9.36 3.45 -3.31
N LEU A 106 -9.47 4.69 -2.86
CA LEU A 106 -10.09 5.02 -1.58
C LEU A 106 -11.58 4.72 -1.57
N SER A 107 -12.27 4.99 -2.69
CA SER A 107 -13.68 4.62 -2.85
C SER A 107 -13.88 3.10 -2.78
N ALA A 108 -13.02 2.31 -3.42
CA ALA A 108 -13.14 0.85 -3.47
C ALA A 108 -12.96 0.19 -2.10
N VAL A 109 -12.11 0.75 -1.23
CA VAL A 109 -11.84 0.19 0.11
C VAL A 109 -12.78 0.73 1.20
N SER A 110 -13.51 1.80 0.93
CA SER A 110 -14.47 2.38 1.87
C SER A 110 -15.66 1.44 2.13
N THR A 111 -16.13 1.41 3.37
CA THR A 111 -17.38 0.70 3.74
C THR A 111 -18.61 1.32 3.11
N ASP A 112 -18.56 2.61 2.80
CA ASP A 112 -19.62 3.34 2.10
C ASP A 112 -19.02 4.23 1.00
N PRO A 113 -18.86 3.71 -0.23
CA PRO A 113 -18.33 4.48 -1.36
C PRO A 113 -19.24 5.64 -1.81
N GLY A 114 -20.53 5.60 -1.45
CA GLY A 114 -21.53 6.62 -1.81
C GLY A 114 -21.73 7.69 -0.75
N ALA A 115 -21.00 7.63 0.36
CA ALA A 115 -21.09 8.64 1.40
C ALA A 115 -20.75 10.05 0.87
N PRO A 116 -21.33 11.10 1.45
CA PRO A 116 -20.86 12.46 1.21
C PRO A 116 -19.39 12.58 1.62
N GLY A 117 -18.68 13.56 1.08
CA GLY A 117 -17.27 13.78 1.35
C GLY A 117 -16.91 15.23 1.54
N LEU A 118 -15.67 15.58 1.18
CA LEU A 118 -15.15 16.92 1.35
C LEU A 118 -15.98 17.99 0.60
N THR A 119 -16.49 17.68 -0.59
CA THR A 119 -17.28 18.64 -1.36
C THR A 119 -18.55 19.03 -0.63
N GLU A 120 -19.29 18.08 -0.11
CA GLU A 120 -20.51 18.33 0.66
C GLU A 120 -20.22 19.02 2.00
N LEU A 121 -19.13 18.68 2.66
CA LEU A 121 -18.71 19.39 3.89
C LEU A 121 -18.37 20.87 3.58
N MET A 122 -17.64 21.14 2.50
CA MET A 122 -17.27 22.51 2.12
C MET A 122 -18.49 23.35 1.72
N GLN A 123 -19.49 22.72 1.14
CA GLN A 123 -20.79 23.35 0.80
C GLN A 123 -21.70 23.53 2.03
N GLY A 124 -21.39 22.89 3.15
CA GLY A 124 -22.26 22.86 4.33
C GLY A 124 -23.46 21.92 4.17
N ALA A 125 -23.43 21.02 3.19
CA ALA A 125 -24.48 20.04 2.90
C ALA A 125 -24.33 18.75 3.73
N ALA A 126 -23.19 18.53 4.38
CA ALA A 126 -22.92 17.39 5.24
C ALA A 126 -22.11 17.80 6.48
N SER A 127 -22.28 17.05 7.56
CA SER A 127 -21.49 17.17 8.80
C SER A 127 -20.24 16.27 8.76
N PHE A 128 -19.34 16.45 9.72
CA PHE A 128 -18.20 15.54 9.90
C PHE A 128 -18.61 14.08 10.11
N GLY A 129 -19.72 13.86 10.83
CA GLY A 129 -20.22 12.50 11.05
C GLY A 129 -20.69 11.81 9.76
N ASP A 130 -21.18 12.57 8.81
CA ASP A 130 -21.72 12.06 7.55
C ASP A 130 -20.60 11.70 6.55
N ILE A 131 -19.47 12.43 6.59
CA ILE A 131 -18.37 12.29 5.61
C ILE A 131 -17.32 11.25 6.03
N ILE A 132 -17.33 10.81 7.30
CA ILE A 132 -16.31 9.87 7.80
C ILE A 132 -16.83 8.45 7.61
N THR A 133 -16.17 7.71 6.76
CA THR A 133 -16.38 6.28 6.52
C THR A 133 -15.24 5.46 7.14
N LYS A 134 -15.24 4.14 6.94
CA LYS A 134 -14.18 3.24 7.43
C LYS A 134 -13.57 2.44 6.29
N ASP A 135 -12.28 2.14 6.42
CA ASP A 135 -11.66 1.11 5.60
C ASP A 135 -12.21 -0.27 5.98
N ARG A 136 -12.53 -1.10 4.97
CA ARG A 136 -13.08 -2.45 5.17
C ARG A 136 -12.11 -3.40 5.87
N LEU A 137 -10.81 -3.14 5.81
CA LEU A 137 -9.76 -4.07 6.23
C LEU A 137 -8.96 -3.58 7.44
N SER A 138 -9.21 -2.36 7.93
CA SER A 138 -8.44 -1.79 9.03
C SER A 138 -9.25 -0.82 9.89
N GLY A 139 -8.60 -0.25 10.93
CA GLY A 139 -9.16 0.79 11.76
C GLY A 139 -9.10 2.20 11.17
N VAL A 140 -8.67 2.36 9.93
CA VAL A 140 -8.56 3.66 9.27
C VAL A 140 -9.94 4.25 8.99
N HIS A 141 -10.13 5.50 9.38
CA HIS A 141 -11.26 6.29 8.91
C HIS A 141 -10.89 6.99 7.59
N ILE A 142 -11.86 7.08 6.68
CA ILE A 142 -11.66 7.65 5.34
C ILE A 142 -12.63 8.81 5.16
N VAL A 143 -12.10 9.93 4.67
CA VAL A 143 -12.88 11.07 4.17
C VAL A 143 -12.63 11.16 2.68
N GLY A 144 -13.62 10.76 1.89
CA GLY A 144 -13.54 10.80 0.43
C GLY A 144 -13.71 12.21 -0.14
N ALA A 145 -13.52 12.33 -1.44
CA ALA A 145 -13.73 13.58 -2.19
C ALA A 145 -15.17 14.09 -2.12
N GLY A 146 -16.13 13.18 -2.06
CA GLY A 146 -17.56 13.47 -2.16
C GLY A 146 -18.12 13.05 -3.52
N ARG A 147 -19.39 13.40 -3.74
CA ARG A 147 -20.14 12.98 -4.93
C ARG A 147 -19.79 13.78 -6.18
N ASP A 148 -19.33 15.00 -6.01
CA ASP A 148 -18.95 15.90 -7.11
C ASP A 148 -17.46 16.28 -7.02
N ALA A 149 -16.61 15.35 -7.43
CA ALA A 149 -15.17 15.53 -7.49
C ALA A 149 -14.73 16.61 -8.51
N SER A 150 -15.64 17.11 -9.37
CA SER A 150 -15.32 18.19 -10.30
C SER A 150 -15.12 19.55 -9.62
N GLN A 151 -15.60 19.70 -8.39
CA GLN A 151 -15.53 20.95 -7.62
C GLN A 151 -14.22 21.13 -6.85
N ARG A 152 -13.11 20.81 -7.46
CA ARG A 152 -11.77 20.90 -6.88
C ARG A 152 -11.42 22.30 -6.32
N GLN A 153 -12.00 23.34 -6.87
CA GLN A 153 -11.86 24.71 -6.39
C GLN A 153 -12.33 24.92 -4.94
N LEU A 154 -13.21 24.06 -4.43
CA LEU A 154 -13.64 24.12 -3.02
C LEU A 154 -12.50 23.83 -2.06
N LEU A 155 -11.46 23.10 -2.47
CA LEU A 155 -10.26 22.85 -1.66
C LEU A 155 -9.38 24.10 -1.49
N GLN A 156 -9.62 25.17 -2.25
CA GLN A 156 -8.93 26.45 -2.09
C GLN A 156 -9.60 27.36 -1.06
N LEU A 157 -10.77 26.96 -0.55
CA LEU A 157 -11.46 27.72 0.48
C LEU A 157 -10.77 27.61 1.84
N PRO A 158 -10.69 28.66 2.64
CA PRO A 158 -10.10 28.61 3.98
C PRO A 158 -10.73 27.55 4.91
N ARG A 159 -11.98 27.17 4.64
CA ARG A 159 -12.70 26.15 5.40
C ARG A 159 -12.02 24.78 5.38
N ILE A 160 -11.26 24.44 4.33
CA ILE A 160 -10.55 23.16 4.27
C ILE A 160 -9.49 23.05 5.37
N ASN A 161 -8.76 24.14 5.65
CA ASN A 161 -7.78 24.18 6.73
C ASN A 161 -8.45 23.94 8.09
N LEU A 162 -9.61 24.59 8.34
CA LEU A 162 -10.38 24.39 9.57
C LEU A 162 -10.86 22.95 9.71
N ALA A 163 -11.27 22.31 8.60
CA ALA A 163 -11.69 20.92 8.60
C ALA A 163 -10.53 19.97 8.94
N ILE A 164 -9.38 20.15 8.30
CA ILE A 164 -8.18 19.37 8.57
C ILE A 164 -7.68 19.58 10.01
N ASP A 165 -7.71 20.80 10.52
CA ASP A 165 -7.33 21.11 11.89
C ASP A 165 -8.30 20.50 12.91
N ALA A 166 -9.60 20.48 12.63
CA ALA A 166 -10.56 19.80 13.46
C ALA A 166 -10.30 18.29 13.53
N LEU A 167 -10.02 17.66 12.39
CA LEU A 167 -9.63 16.24 12.32
C LEU A 167 -8.31 15.99 13.05
N SER A 168 -7.31 16.86 12.92
CA SER A 168 -6.02 16.73 13.62
C SER A 168 -6.12 16.79 15.15
N ARG A 169 -7.23 17.31 15.69
CA ARG A 169 -7.52 17.28 17.15
C ARG A 169 -8.22 16.00 17.57
N ALA A 170 -8.91 15.33 16.66
CA ALA A 170 -9.71 14.13 16.94
C ALA A 170 -8.93 12.82 16.67
N TYR A 171 -7.90 12.89 15.83
CA TYR A 171 -7.09 11.75 15.41
C TYR A 171 -5.63 11.93 15.81
N ASP A 172 -4.94 10.81 16.05
CA ASP A 172 -3.51 10.81 16.32
C ASP A 172 -2.70 11.13 15.05
N TYR A 173 -3.17 10.62 13.90
CA TYR A 173 -2.58 10.90 12.59
C TYR A 173 -3.64 11.29 11.56
N VAL A 174 -3.33 12.31 10.77
CA VAL A 174 -4.06 12.73 9.58
C VAL A 174 -3.17 12.48 8.37
N VAL A 175 -3.55 11.55 7.51
CA VAL A 175 -2.87 11.27 6.25
C VAL A 175 -3.64 11.95 5.12
N LEU A 176 -2.94 12.75 4.32
CA LEU A 176 -3.50 13.48 3.19
C LEU A 176 -3.02 12.84 1.89
N ASP A 177 -3.92 12.35 1.07
CA ASP A 177 -3.65 12.05 -0.34
C ASP A 177 -3.75 13.35 -1.12
N ALA A 178 -2.63 13.97 -1.43
CA ALA A 178 -2.56 15.25 -2.12
C ALA A 178 -2.41 15.12 -3.64
N GLY A 179 -2.41 13.91 -4.18
CA GLY A 179 -2.15 13.69 -5.59
C GLY A 179 -0.81 14.29 -6.02
N THR A 180 -0.80 15.09 -7.07
CA THR A 180 0.39 15.84 -7.50
C THR A 180 0.61 17.13 -6.73
N ALA A 181 -0.29 17.50 -5.84
CA ALA A 181 -0.29 18.76 -5.06
C ALA A 181 -0.29 20.05 -5.88
N SER A 182 -0.32 20.00 -7.22
CA SER A 182 -0.17 21.16 -8.10
C SER A 182 -1.25 22.22 -7.90
N ASP A 183 -2.44 21.80 -7.47
CA ASP A 183 -3.62 22.66 -7.37
C ASP A 183 -4.03 22.93 -5.92
N LEU A 184 -3.24 22.48 -4.96
CA LEU A 184 -3.55 22.62 -3.54
C LEU A 184 -2.74 23.77 -2.92
N PRO A 185 -3.39 24.62 -2.08
CA PRO A 185 -2.68 25.66 -1.34
C PRO A 185 -1.64 25.04 -0.40
N ALA A 186 -0.45 25.63 -0.35
CA ALA A 186 0.61 25.17 0.56
C ALA A 186 0.15 25.15 2.03
N SER A 187 -0.72 26.07 2.43
CA SER A 187 -1.31 26.10 3.77
C SER A 187 -2.14 24.87 4.11
N VAL A 188 -2.70 24.18 3.09
CA VAL A 188 -3.47 22.94 3.27
C VAL A 188 -2.54 21.75 3.46
N ILE A 189 -1.57 21.60 2.57
CA ILE A 189 -0.75 20.39 2.47
C ILE A 189 0.50 20.43 3.34
N ALA A 190 1.09 21.61 3.56
CA ALA A 190 2.40 21.74 4.21
C ALA A 190 2.33 22.13 5.69
N ALA A 191 1.24 22.77 6.16
CA ALA A 191 1.17 23.29 7.52
C ALA A 191 1.36 22.17 8.57
N GLN A 192 2.51 22.18 9.26
CA GLN A 192 2.90 21.17 10.26
C GLN A 192 2.84 19.73 9.74
N ALA A 193 3.05 19.51 8.45
CA ALA A 193 3.00 18.22 7.82
C ALA A 193 4.39 17.67 7.49
N HIS A 194 4.51 16.34 7.50
CA HIS A 194 5.62 15.60 6.93
C HIS A 194 5.26 15.17 5.51
N ALA A 195 6.09 15.51 4.53
CA ALA A 195 5.87 15.07 3.15
C ALA A 195 6.41 13.66 2.91
N VAL A 196 5.63 12.83 2.25
CA VAL A 196 6.03 11.54 1.72
C VAL A 196 5.93 11.59 0.20
N ILE A 197 7.06 11.45 -0.47
CA ILE A 197 7.15 11.58 -1.92
C ILE A 197 7.23 10.19 -2.55
N ILE A 198 6.36 9.95 -3.52
CA ILE A 198 6.39 8.75 -4.34
C ILE A 198 7.56 8.87 -5.33
N PRO A 199 8.37 7.82 -5.52
CA PRO A 199 9.50 7.85 -6.42
C PRO A 199 9.03 7.99 -7.88
N ASP A 200 9.72 8.84 -8.60
CA ASP A 200 9.63 8.90 -10.05
C ASP A 200 10.97 8.42 -10.62
N PRO A 201 11.00 7.32 -11.38
CA PRO A 201 12.25 6.77 -11.92
C PRO A 201 12.93 7.71 -12.93
N THR A 202 12.23 8.71 -13.46
CA THR A 202 12.77 9.67 -14.41
C THR A 202 13.52 10.82 -13.72
N ILE A 203 13.31 11.02 -12.42
CA ILE A 203 13.91 12.11 -11.68
C ILE A 203 15.31 11.74 -11.18
N THR A 204 16.31 12.55 -11.50
CA THR A 204 17.69 12.37 -11.04
C THR A 204 17.83 12.59 -9.53
N ALA A 205 18.95 12.13 -8.95
CA ALA A 205 19.23 12.33 -7.52
C ALA A 205 19.30 13.81 -7.14
N ASP A 206 19.93 14.63 -7.98
CA ASP A 206 20.03 16.08 -7.76
C ASP A 206 18.66 16.76 -7.80
N ALA A 207 17.81 16.38 -8.76
CA ALA A 207 16.46 16.92 -8.85
C ALA A 207 15.59 16.54 -7.64
N ARG A 208 15.80 15.33 -7.08
CA ARG A 208 15.14 14.91 -5.82
C ARG A 208 15.55 15.78 -4.63
N GLU A 209 16.83 16.09 -4.51
CA GLU A 209 17.30 16.96 -3.42
C GLU A 209 16.78 18.40 -3.58
N VAL A 210 16.73 18.93 -4.79
CA VAL A 210 16.10 20.22 -5.06
C VAL A 210 14.63 20.23 -4.67
N MET A 211 13.87 19.18 -5.06
CA MET A 211 12.46 19.05 -4.71
C MET A 211 12.25 18.96 -3.19
N LYS A 212 13.08 18.18 -2.49
CA LYS A 212 13.05 18.10 -1.03
C LYS A 212 13.25 19.47 -0.39
N ASN A 213 14.24 20.23 -0.84
CA ASN A 213 14.52 21.58 -0.32
C ASN A 213 13.38 22.55 -0.62
N GLN A 214 12.75 22.45 -1.78
CA GLN A 214 11.57 23.27 -2.13
C GLN A 214 10.38 22.96 -1.21
N LEU A 215 10.13 21.68 -0.90
CA LEU A 215 9.06 21.28 0.01
C LEU A 215 9.33 21.78 1.43
N LEU A 216 10.55 21.66 1.94
CA LEU A 216 10.92 22.25 3.23
C LEU A 216 10.72 23.76 3.25
N ALA A 217 11.10 24.45 2.18
CA ALA A 217 10.86 25.90 2.04
C ALA A 217 9.38 26.27 1.95
N SER A 218 8.52 25.35 1.49
CA SER A 218 7.06 25.52 1.42
C SER A 218 6.36 25.31 2.77
N GLY A 219 7.10 24.92 3.83
CA GLY A 219 6.58 24.82 5.19
C GLY A 219 6.36 23.39 5.70
N PHE A 220 6.81 22.37 4.96
CA PHE A 220 6.85 21.01 5.51
C PHE A 220 7.89 20.89 6.63
N THR A 221 7.56 20.15 7.69
CA THR A 221 8.46 19.92 8.83
C THR A 221 9.53 18.87 8.54
N GLY A 222 9.27 17.99 7.56
CA GLY A 222 10.19 16.96 7.12
C GLY A 222 9.76 16.39 5.79
N VAL A 223 10.68 15.72 5.10
CA VAL A 223 10.44 15.10 3.78
C VAL A 223 11.08 13.72 3.74
N SER A 224 10.30 12.72 3.42
CA SER A 224 10.75 11.36 3.10
C SER A 224 10.46 11.04 1.64
N ILE A 225 11.44 10.48 0.95
CA ILE A 225 11.30 10.04 -0.44
C ILE A 225 11.35 8.51 -0.43
N LEU A 226 10.31 7.86 -0.92
CA LEU A 226 10.28 6.42 -1.08
C LEU A 226 11.19 5.98 -2.24
N THR A 227 11.72 4.77 -2.15
CA THR A 227 12.54 4.18 -3.21
C THR A 227 11.70 3.41 -4.20
N LEU A 228 10.58 2.86 -3.73
CA LEU A 228 9.66 2.03 -4.51
C LEU A 228 8.22 2.53 -4.36
N ALA A 229 7.50 2.55 -5.48
CA ALA A 229 6.07 2.81 -5.50
C ALA A 229 5.30 1.49 -5.24
N PRO A 230 4.28 1.49 -4.38
CA PRO A 230 3.41 0.34 -4.22
C PRO A 230 2.48 0.16 -5.42
N THR A 231 2.02 -1.07 -5.62
CA THR A 231 1.07 -1.47 -6.65
C THR A 231 -0.22 -2.02 -6.03
N ALA A 232 -1.27 -2.20 -6.82
CA ALA A 232 -2.52 -2.79 -6.35
C ALA A 232 -2.32 -4.18 -5.74
N MET A 233 -1.32 -4.94 -6.17
CA MET A 233 -0.98 -6.25 -5.59
C MET A 233 -0.48 -6.15 -4.14
N ASP A 234 0.06 -5.01 -3.73
CA ASP A 234 0.55 -4.77 -2.37
C ASP A 234 -0.59 -4.60 -1.35
N LEU A 235 -1.82 -4.36 -1.82
CA LEU A 235 -3.03 -4.35 -0.97
C LEU A 235 -3.56 -5.75 -0.67
N ALA A 236 -3.17 -6.76 -1.43
CA ALA A 236 -3.65 -8.13 -1.23
C ALA A 236 -3.10 -8.66 0.11
N ILE A 237 -4.02 -9.07 1.00
CA ILE A 237 -3.65 -9.72 2.26
C ILE A 237 -3.00 -11.08 1.92
N PRO A 238 -1.82 -11.42 2.49
CA PRO A 238 -1.25 -12.74 2.33
C PRO A 238 -2.22 -13.79 2.90
N GLY A 239 -2.94 -14.51 2.04
CA GLY A 239 -3.85 -15.59 2.46
C GLY A 239 -5.19 -15.64 1.74
N GLU A 240 -5.65 -14.59 1.12
CA GLU A 240 -6.89 -14.58 0.34
C GLU A 240 -6.59 -15.03 -1.09
N ARG A 241 -6.78 -16.33 -1.35
CA ARG A 241 -6.82 -16.85 -2.72
C ARG A 241 -8.05 -16.27 -3.38
N VAL A 242 -7.86 -15.34 -4.31
CA VAL A 242 -8.91 -14.97 -5.25
C VAL A 242 -9.30 -16.24 -5.98
N ALA A 243 -10.47 -16.80 -5.65
CA ALA A 243 -11.07 -17.86 -6.43
C ALA A 243 -11.43 -17.23 -7.78
N ALA A 244 -10.63 -17.54 -8.79
CA ALA A 244 -10.95 -17.21 -10.17
C ALA A 244 -12.24 -17.95 -10.54
N ALA A 245 -13.29 -17.20 -10.82
CA ALA A 245 -14.53 -17.67 -11.42
C ALA A 245 -14.36 -17.74 -12.94
#